data_9c90ce18b5239686c1c4d11663355066
#
_entry.id   9c90ce18b5239686c1c4d11663355066
#
_cell.length_a   1.000
_cell.length_b   1.000
_cell.length_c   1.000
_cell.angle_alpha   90.00
_cell.angle_beta   90.00
_cell.angle_gamma   90.00
#
_symmetry.space_group_name_H-M   'P 1'
#
loop_
_entity.id
_entity.type
_entity.pdbx_description
1 polymer ?
#
loop_
_entity_poly.entity_id
_entity_poly.type
_entity_poly.pdbx_seq_one_letter_code
_entity_poly.pdbx_strand_id
1 'polypeptide(L)'
;MPPNIPFIAFDLEGPLSPNDNAYELMQLFPGGDQLFQIISRYDDILTEEGRLGYQPGDTLALIVPFLIYHGVSLEDILRLAEEARFISGAKELITRLKSQGWKVHCITTTYLPYARRLVQKLGMDAGMVCGTVLSLDYYREVIPQNILDRIARAELEISNLKPHQDDLQIKQRLDKLFWDSEKELAWLLQETKPMGGRRKLLALRTLALSYRLTLTDIVAVGDSITDYLMLEGVNKAGGLSIAFNANQYALPHATMSLASTNIFDLWPVLDTWSKGGREAVRELIQ
;
A
#
# COMPACT_ATOMS: atom_id res chain seq x y z
N MET A 1 16.14 -25.49 4.78
CA MET A 1 16.56 -25.30 6.18
C MET A 1 15.75 -24.18 6.77
N PRO A 2 15.41 -24.19 8.07
CA PRO A 2 14.73 -23.06 8.70
C PRO A 2 15.61 -21.81 8.66
N PRO A 3 15.02 -20.60 8.55
CA PRO A 3 15.79 -19.37 8.55
C PRO A 3 16.46 -19.13 9.93
N ASN A 4 17.70 -18.65 9.93
CA ASN A 4 18.41 -18.34 11.18
C ASN A 4 17.72 -17.24 12.01
N ILE A 5 17.01 -16.34 11.34
CA ILE A 5 16.20 -15.28 11.95
C ILE A 5 14.86 -15.29 11.23
N PRO A 6 13.76 -15.64 11.89
CA PRO A 6 12.45 -15.60 11.26
C PRO A 6 12.06 -14.15 10.95
N PHE A 7 11.74 -13.88 9.68
CA PHE A 7 11.42 -12.55 9.18
C PHE A 7 10.10 -12.57 8.41
N ILE A 8 9.24 -11.61 8.69
CA ILE A 8 7.97 -11.45 7.99
C ILE A 8 7.70 -9.98 7.66
N ALA A 9 7.23 -9.73 6.45
CA ALA A 9 6.71 -8.45 6.02
C ALA A 9 5.23 -8.57 5.65
N PHE A 10 4.40 -7.72 6.25
CA PHE A 10 2.97 -7.60 5.94
C PHE A 10 2.72 -6.35 5.10
N ASP A 11 1.75 -6.41 4.17
CA ASP A 11 1.01 -5.21 3.83
C ASP A 11 0.11 -4.80 5.00
N LEU A 12 -0.27 -3.53 5.04
CA LEU A 12 -1.12 -2.98 6.10
C LEU A 12 -2.60 -3.09 5.74
N GLU A 13 -2.96 -2.50 4.60
CA GLU A 13 -4.33 -2.49 4.08
C GLU A 13 -4.66 -3.87 3.51
N GLY A 14 -5.81 -4.41 3.88
CA GLY A 14 -6.20 -5.79 3.61
C GLY A 14 -5.74 -6.75 4.71
N PRO A 15 -4.46 -7.11 4.82
CA PRO A 15 -4.01 -8.10 5.81
C PRO A 15 -4.13 -7.69 7.27
N LEU A 16 -3.76 -6.47 7.64
CA LEU A 16 -3.73 -6.00 9.03
C LEU A 16 -4.88 -5.04 9.38
N SER A 17 -5.34 -4.26 8.42
CA SER A 17 -6.43 -3.29 8.58
C SER A 17 -7.38 -3.35 7.38
N PRO A 18 -8.70 -3.30 7.60
CA PRO A 18 -9.67 -3.25 6.52
C PRO A 18 -9.86 -1.84 5.94
N ASN A 19 -9.19 -0.83 6.50
CA ASN A 19 -9.34 0.56 6.12
C ASN A 19 -8.53 0.87 4.84
N ASP A 20 -9.10 1.67 3.95
CA ASP A 20 -8.43 2.28 2.80
C ASP A 20 -8.10 3.74 3.15
N ASN A 21 -6.84 4.01 3.43
CA ASN A 21 -6.40 5.34 3.88
C ASN A 21 -6.59 6.40 2.79
N ALA A 22 -6.38 6.08 1.53
CA ALA A 22 -6.56 7.03 0.44
C ALA A 22 -8.02 7.45 0.32
N TYR A 23 -8.93 6.49 0.35
CA TYR A 23 -10.36 6.75 0.32
C TYR A 23 -10.84 7.56 1.54
N GLU A 24 -10.43 7.17 2.75
CA GLU A 24 -10.80 7.87 3.98
C GLU A 24 -10.33 9.33 4.00
N LEU A 25 -9.13 9.62 3.50
CA LEU A 25 -8.62 10.98 3.37
C LEU A 25 -9.44 11.82 2.39
N MET A 26 -9.82 11.23 1.27
CA MET A 26 -10.66 11.91 0.29
C MET A 26 -12.08 12.19 0.83
N GLN A 27 -12.60 11.37 1.73
CA GLN A 27 -13.89 11.60 2.38
C GLN A 27 -13.91 12.78 3.38
N LEU A 28 -12.76 13.37 3.71
CA LEU A 28 -12.69 14.51 4.65
C LEU A 28 -13.27 15.80 4.07
N PHE A 29 -13.54 15.88 2.79
CA PHE A 29 -14.11 17.05 2.15
C PHE A 29 -15.30 16.70 1.24
N PRO A 30 -16.22 17.66 1.01
CA PRO A 30 -17.44 17.41 0.21
C PRO A 30 -17.10 16.93 -1.20
N GLY A 31 -17.72 15.83 -1.65
CA GLY A 31 -17.53 15.25 -2.98
C GLY A 31 -16.23 14.45 -3.17
N GLY A 32 -15.40 14.35 -2.12
CA GLY A 32 -14.11 13.65 -2.20
C GLY A 32 -14.25 12.15 -2.42
N ASP A 33 -15.32 11.52 -1.94
CA ASP A 33 -15.65 10.13 -2.21
C ASP A 33 -15.90 9.85 -3.71
N GLN A 34 -16.67 10.73 -4.36
CA GLN A 34 -16.90 10.64 -5.80
C GLN A 34 -15.64 10.94 -6.60
N LEU A 35 -14.88 11.96 -6.18
CA LEU A 35 -13.62 12.31 -6.79
C LEU A 35 -12.61 11.15 -6.69
N PHE A 36 -12.56 10.46 -5.55
CA PHE A 36 -11.71 9.28 -5.39
C PHE A 36 -12.07 8.16 -6.38
N GLN A 37 -13.36 7.89 -6.59
CA GLN A 37 -13.79 6.88 -7.57
C GLN A 37 -13.33 7.22 -8.99
N ILE A 38 -13.38 8.51 -9.37
CA ILE A 38 -12.91 8.98 -10.68
C ILE A 38 -11.39 8.82 -10.80
N ILE A 39 -10.63 9.20 -9.76
CA ILE A 39 -9.17 9.07 -9.75
C ILE A 39 -8.76 7.60 -9.72
N SER A 40 -9.45 6.76 -8.97
CA SER A 40 -9.22 5.31 -8.94
C SER A 40 -9.47 4.68 -10.32
N ARG A 41 -10.55 5.10 -11.02
CA ARG A 41 -10.76 4.65 -12.41
C ARG A 41 -9.66 5.13 -13.37
N TYR A 42 -9.16 6.34 -13.17
CA TYR A 42 -8.03 6.85 -13.94
C TYR A 42 -6.73 6.04 -13.67
N ASP A 43 -6.47 5.66 -12.41
CA ASP A 43 -5.39 4.75 -12.04
C ASP A 43 -5.48 3.41 -12.79
N ASP A 44 -6.68 2.81 -12.84
CA ASP A 44 -6.93 1.59 -13.60
C ASP A 44 -6.57 1.78 -15.09
N ILE A 45 -7.03 2.88 -15.70
CA ILE A 45 -6.75 3.18 -17.12
C ILE A 45 -5.24 3.30 -17.37
N LEU A 46 -4.51 4.01 -16.50
CA LEU A 46 -3.06 4.16 -16.63
C LEU A 46 -2.31 2.84 -16.46
N THR A 47 -2.80 1.98 -15.56
CA THR A 47 -2.26 0.65 -15.31
C THR A 47 -2.52 -0.29 -16.49
N GLU A 48 -3.75 -0.30 -17.03
CA GLU A 48 -4.15 -1.11 -18.18
C GLU A 48 -3.38 -0.72 -19.46
N GLU A 49 -3.12 0.57 -19.66
CA GLU A 49 -2.30 1.09 -20.78
C GLU A 49 -0.80 0.82 -20.60
N GLY A 50 -0.36 0.41 -19.43
CA GLY A 50 1.06 0.22 -19.11
C GLY A 50 1.87 1.51 -19.18
N ARG A 51 1.33 2.63 -18.66
CA ARG A 51 1.96 3.94 -18.71
C ARG A 51 3.38 3.90 -18.16
N LEU A 52 4.33 4.39 -18.94
CA LEU A 52 5.74 4.37 -18.57
C LEU A 52 6.00 5.14 -17.26
N GLY A 53 6.61 4.45 -16.29
CA GLY A 53 6.94 5.02 -14.96
C GLY A 53 5.79 4.97 -13.97
N TYR A 54 4.57 4.59 -14.38
CA TYR A 54 3.42 4.38 -13.50
C TYR A 54 3.42 2.97 -12.92
N GLN A 55 2.98 2.82 -11.68
CA GLN A 55 2.91 1.52 -11.00
C GLN A 55 1.62 1.41 -10.18
N PRO A 56 1.12 0.20 -9.95
CA PRO A 56 -0.01 -0.02 -9.06
C PRO A 56 0.18 0.64 -7.69
N GLY A 57 -0.81 1.41 -7.27
CA GLY A 57 -0.78 2.20 -6.03
C GLY A 57 -0.34 3.66 -6.22
N ASP A 58 0.05 4.07 -7.43
CA ASP A 58 0.39 5.47 -7.71
C ASP A 58 -0.84 6.40 -7.60
N THR A 59 -2.06 5.87 -7.43
CA THR A 59 -3.28 6.59 -7.01
C THR A 59 -3.00 7.53 -5.84
N LEU A 60 -2.18 7.10 -4.86
CA LEU A 60 -1.82 7.93 -3.71
C LEU A 60 -1.07 9.21 -4.11
N ALA A 61 -0.31 9.19 -5.20
CA ALA A 61 0.30 10.42 -5.71
C ALA A 61 -0.74 11.30 -6.44
N LEU A 62 -1.69 10.70 -7.14
CA LEU A 62 -2.73 11.42 -7.87
C LEU A 62 -3.71 12.18 -6.96
N ILE A 63 -3.97 11.69 -5.76
CA ILE A 63 -4.87 12.36 -4.81
C ILE A 63 -4.21 13.54 -4.07
N VAL A 64 -2.88 13.58 -3.96
CA VAL A 64 -2.16 14.60 -3.18
C VAL A 64 -2.52 16.04 -3.56
N PRO A 65 -2.64 16.43 -4.84
CA PRO A 65 -3.05 17.77 -5.22
C PRO A 65 -4.40 18.18 -4.59
N PHE A 66 -5.36 17.27 -4.57
CA PHE A 66 -6.70 17.52 -4.00
C PHE A 66 -6.65 17.59 -2.47
N LEU A 67 -5.86 16.74 -1.81
CA LEU A 67 -5.63 16.85 -0.36
C LEU A 67 -5.03 18.20 0.03
N ILE A 68 -4.09 18.72 -0.78
CA ILE A 68 -3.49 20.04 -0.57
C ILE A 68 -4.54 21.13 -0.76
N TYR A 69 -5.29 21.09 -1.87
CA TYR A 69 -6.30 22.09 -2.21
C TYR A 69 -7.39 22.19 -1.14
N HIS A 70 -7.86 21.05 -0.63
CA HIS A 70 -8.89 20.99 0.42
C HIS A 70 -8.33 21.15 1.85
N GLY A 71 -7.03 21.41 2.00
CA GLY A 71 -6.43 21.72 3.28
C GLY A 71 -6.31 20.53 4.24
N VAL A 72 -6.34 19.29 3.74
CA VAL A 72 -6.15 18.07 4.58
C VAL A 72 -4.80 18.13 5.28
N SER A 73 -4.79 18.00 6.59
CA SER A 73 -3.61 18.19 7.44
C SER A 73 -2.98 16.87 7.91
N LEU A 74 -1.77 16.96 8.47
CA LEU A 74 -1.15 15.82 9.17
C LEU A 74 -2.01 15.38 10.36
N GLU A 75 -2.67 16.32 11.06
CA GLU A 75 -3.56 16.01 12.19
C GLU A 75 -4.76 15.16 11.74
N ASP A 76 -5.34 15.46 10.57
CA ASP A 76 -6.41 14.66 9.98
C ASP A 76 -5.96 13.25 9.68
N ILE A 77 -4.76 13.07 9.11
CA ILE A 77 -4.17 11.76 8.84
C ILE A 77 -4.01 10.96 10.14
N LEU A 78 -3.49 11.59 11.19
CA LEU A 78 -3.28 10.93 12.48
C LEU A 78 -4.60 10.60 13.18
N ARG A 79 -5.63 11.47 13.06
CA ARG A 79 -6.97 11.21 13.60
C ARG A 79 -7.60 9.98 12.94
N LEU A 80 -7.55 9.88 11.61
CA LEU A 80 -8.03 8.69 10.91
C LEU A 80 -7.29 7.41 11.35
N ALA A 81 -5.96 7.52 11.58
CA ALA A 81 -5.19 6.38 12.09
C ALA A 81 -5.61 5.95 13.51
N GLU A 82 -6.07 6.90 14.36
CA GLU A 82 -6.63 6.55 15.67
C GLU A 82 -7.96 5.80 15.56
N GLU A 83 -8.81 6.17 14.62
CA GLU A 83 -10.12 5.58 14.39
C GLU A 83 -10.05 4.25 13.63
N ALA A 84 -8.92 3.97 12.97
CA ALA A 84 -8.75 2.80 12.13
C ALA A 84 -8.90 1.49 12.89
N ARG A 85 -9.52 0.52 12.22
CA ARG A 85 -9.81 -0.81 12.72
C ARG A 85 -8.71 -1.80 12.32
N PHE A 86 -8.68 -2.93 13.00
CA PHE A 86 -7.80 -4.05 12.66
C PHE A 86 -8.60 -5.27 12.22
N ILE A 87 -7.99 -6.07 11.38
CA ILE A 87 -8.48 -7.43 11.11
C ILE A 87 -8.42 -8.23 12.42
N SER A 88 -9.43 -9.07 12.64
CA SER A 88 -9.49 -9.94 13.83
C SER A 88 -8.20 -10.74 13.96
N GLY A 89 -7.65 -10.82 15.17
CA GLY A 89 -6.41 -11.55 15.46
C GLY A 89 -5.12 -10.83 15.10
N ALA A 90 -5.15 -9.64 14.46
CA ALA A 90 -3.93 -8.95 14.01
C ALA A 90 -2.99 -8.63 15.18
N LYS A 91 -3.50 -8.03 16.24
CA LYS A 91 -2.70 -7.70 17.44
C LYS A 91 -2.15 -8.94 18.12
N GLU A 92 -2.95 -10.00 18.18
CA GLU A 92 -2.56 -11.29 18.76
C GLU A 92 -1.43 -11.94 17.96
N LEU A 93 -1.57 -11.97 16.61
CA LEU A 93 -0.55 -12.50 15.72
C LEU A 93 0.78 -11.74 15.85
N ILE A 94 0.74 -10.41 15.79
CA ILE A 94 1.95 -9.58 15.95
C ILE A 94 2.62 -9.84 17.30
N THR A 95 1.84 -9.90 18.38
CA THR A 95 2.35 -10.19 19.73
C THR A 95 3.01 -11.57 19.77
N ARG A 96 2.37 -12.56 19.19
CA ARG A 96 2.89 -13.93 19.13
C ARG A 96 4.19 -14.01 18.33
N LEU A 97 4.23 -13.42 17.14
CA LEU A 97 5.43 -13.38 16.31
C LEU A 97 6.61 -12.74 17.04
N LYS A 98 6.40 -11.57 17.66
CA LYS A 98 7.44 -10.89 18.45
C LYS A 98 7.95 -11.74 19.62
N SER A 99 7.06 -12.43 20.35
CA SER A 99 7.44 -13.30 21.46
C SER A 99 8.27 -14.51 21.00
N GLN A 100 8.13 -14.92 19.75
CA GLN A 100 8.91 -15.99 19.13
C GLN A 100 10.17 -15.49 18.40
N GLY A 101 10.53 -14.21 18.55
CA GLY A 101 11.75 -13.64 18.01
C GLY A 101 11.68 -13.24 16.53
N TRP A 102 10.52 -13.23 15.93
CA TRP A 102 10.34 -12.79 14.54
C TRP A 102 10.67 -11.31 14.38
N LYS A 103 11.32 -10.98 13.27
CA LYS A 103 11.44 -9.60 12.78
C LYS A 103 10.20 -9.30 11.95
N VAL A 104 9.33 -8.47 12.50
CA VAL A 104 8.03 -8.13 11.90
C VAL A 104 8.12 -6.74 11.30
N HIS A 105 7.91 -6.64 9.99
CA HIS A 105 7.93 -5.41 9.23
C HIS A 105 6.58 -5.17 8.54
N CYS A 106 6.31 -3.92 8.22
CA CYS A 106 5.19 -3.52 7.38
C CYS A 106 5.73 -2.81 6.14
N ILE A 107 5.25 -3.21 4.95
CA ILE A 107 5.58 -2.58 3.67
C ILE A 107 4.27 -2.27 2.98
N THR A 108 3.86 -0.99 2.98
CA THR A 108 2.51 -0.59 2.60
C THR A 108 2.50 0.61 1.66
N THR A 109 1.52 0.66 0.78
CA THR A 109 1.24 1.83 -0.07
C THR A 109 0.80 3.03 0.74
N THR A 110 0.15 2.81 1.88
CA THR A 110 -0.37 3.82 2.81
C THR A 110 0.63 4.91 3.14
N TYR A 111 0.16 6.13 3.37
CA TYR A 111 1.03 7.23 3.81
C TYR A 111 1.69 6.94 5.15
N LEU A 112 2.99 7.22 5.20
CA LEU A 112 3.86 6.83 6.30
C LEU A 112 3.40 7.33 7.69
N PRO A 113 2.89 8.57 7.87
CA PRO A 113 2.38 9.01 9.17
C PRO A 113 1.23 8.13 9.69
N TYR A 114 0.26 7.83 8.83
CA TYR A 114 -0.85 6.93 9.14
C TYR A 114 -0.36 5.53 9.48
N ALA A 115 0.45 4.94 8.59
CA ALA A 115 0.95 3.58 8.74
C ALA A 115 1.76 3.40 10.04
N ARG A 116 2.63 4.36 10.37
CA ARG A 116 3.41 4.35 11.62
C ARG A 116 2.52 4.36 12.85
N ARG A 117 1.48 5.21 12.85
CA ARG A 117 0.55 5.27 13.97
C ARG A 117 -0.21 3.96 14.13
N LEU A 118 -0.65 3.39 13.02
CA LEU A 118 -1.43 2.15 13.03
C LEU A 118 -0.61 0.96 13.56
N VAL A 119 0.64 0.79 13.08
CA VAL A 119 1.47 -0.32 13.54
C VAL A 119 1.88 -0.17 15.01
N GLN A 120 2.02 1.05 15.52
CA GLN A 120 2.22 1.28 16.97
C GLN A 120 1.05 0.76 17.80
N LYS A 121 -0.19 0.95 17.33
CA LYS A 121 -1.40 0.39 17.99
C LYS A 121 -1.42 -1.14 17.99
N LEU A 122 -0.76 -1.77 17.00
CA LEU A 122 -0.52 -3.23 16.94
C LEU A 122 0.64 -3.69 17.83
N GLY A 123 1.36 -2.76 18.47
CA GLY A 123 2.53 -3.08 19.29
C GLY A 123 3.83 -3.29 18.49
N MET A 124 3.90 -2.82 17.26
CA MET A 124 5.12 -2.76 16.47
C MET A 124 5.85 -1.44 16.71
N ASP A 125 7.16 -1.42 16.39
CA ASP A 125 7.92 -0.17 16.35
C ASP A 125 7.63 0.60 15.05
N ALA A 126 7.42 1.92 15.16
CA ALA A 126 7.18 2.79 14.00
C ALA A 126 8.32 2.78 12.97
N GLY A 127 9.54 2.44 13.39
CA GLY A 127 10.69 2.26 12.49
C GLY A 127 10.62 1.00 11.62
N MET A 128 9.73 0.07 11.93
CA MET A 128 9.54 -1.17 11.16
C MET A 128 8.57 -1.01 9.97
N VAL A 129 8.31 0.23 9.54
CA VAL A 129 7.39 0.54 8.44
C VAL A 129 8.13 1.15 7.26
N CYS A 130 7.92 0.57 6.08
CA CYS A 130 8.18 1.19 4.78
C CYS A 130 6.83 1.58 4.17
N GLY A 131 6.57 2.86 4.00
CA GLY A 131 5.32 3.40 3.46
C GLY A 131 5.57 4.59 2.55
N THR A 132 4.50 5.15 2.00
CA THR A 132 4.56 6.33 1.13
C THR A 132 4.90 7.57 1.94
N VAL A 133 5.99 8.23 1.59
CA VAL A 133 6.35 9.52 2.20
C VAL A 133 5.40 10.60 1.71
N LEU A 134 4.89 11.42 2.63
CA LEU A 134 3.98 12.52 2.35
C LEU A 134 4.39 13.73 3.18
N SER A 135 4.62 14.86 2.51
CA SER A 135 5.08 16.11 3.11
C SER A 135 4.09 17.25 2.83
N LEU A 136 2.82 17.11 3.30
CA LEU A 136 1.73 18.05 2.99
C LEU A 136 2.06 19.50 3.34
N ASP A 137 2.68 19.75 4.49
CA ASP A 137 3.00 21.11 4.94
C ASP A 137 4.02 21.76 4.00
N TYR A 138 5.09 21.03 3.63
CA TYR A 138 6.04 21.49 2.62
C TYR A 138 5.38 21.76 1.27
N TYR A 139 4.52 20.85 0.82
CA TYR A 139 3.83 21.04 -0.47
C TYR A 139 2.95 22.27 -0.48
N ARG A 140 2.26 22.58 0.63
CA ARG A 140 1.44 23.81 0.76
C ARG A 140 2.27 25.09 0.71
N GLU A 141 3.46 25.07 1.30
CA GLU A 141 4.34 26.23 1.30
C GLU A 141 4.90 26.54 -0.09
N VAL A 142 5.16 25.51 -0.90
CA VAL A 142 5.83 25.68 -2.20
C VAL A 142 4.89 25.69 -3.40
N ILE A 143 3.63 25.25 -3.25
CA ILE A 143 2.67 25.20 -4.36
C ILE A 143 2.17 26.61 -4.71
N PRO A 144 2.34 27.08 -5.97
CA PRO A 144 1.86 28.39 -6.36
C PRO A 144 0.33 28.46 -6.47
N GLN A 145 -0.26 29.65 -6.29
CA GLN A 145 -1.71 29.87 -6.34
C GLN A 145 -2.32 29.46 -7.69
N ASN A 146 -1.64 29.73 -8.80
CA ASN A 146 -2.10 29.33 -10.14
C ASN A 146 -2.26 27.81 -10.29
N ILE A 147 -1.47 27.02 -9.55
CA ILE A 147 -1.61 25.55 -9.53
C ILE A 147 -2.84 25.14 -8.72
N LEU A 148 -3.08 25.76 -7.57
CA LEU A 148 -4.31 25.54 -6.80
C LEU A 148 -5.56 25.87 -7.64
N ASP A 149 -5.54 26.95 -8.41
CA ASP A 149 -6.64 27.33 -9.30
C ASP A 149 -6.85 26.31 -10.44
N ARG A 150 -5.78 25.65 -10.91
CA ARG A 150 -5.88 24.56 -11.90
C ARG A 150 -6.46 23.29 -11.31
N ILE A 151 -6.06 22.94 -10.08
CA ILE A 151 -6.62 21.79 -9.36
C ILE A 151 -8.12 21.99 -9.16
N ALA A 152 -8.54 23.19 -8.69
CA ALA A 152 -9.94 23.53 -8.50
C ALA A 152 -10.75 23.43 -9.79
N ARG A 153 -10.22 23.93 -10.91
CA ARG A 153 -10.88 23.81 -12.22
C ARG A 153 -10.98 22.37 -12.69
N ALA A 154 -9.90 21.59 -12.56
CA ALA A 154 -9.92 20.18 -12.92
C ALA A 154 -10.94 19.39 -12.10
N GLU A 155 -11.01 19.64 -10.80
CA GLU A 155 -12.01 19.02 -9.93
C GLU A 155 -13.44 19.34 -10.40
N LEU A 156 -13.76 20.60 -10.69
CA LEU A 156 -15.07 20.99 -11.23
C LEU A 156 -15.39 20.32 -12.58
N GLU A 157 -14.38 20.17 -13.46
CA GLU A 157 -14.54 19.55 -14.76
C GLU A 157 -14.81 18.04 -14.69
N ILE A 158 -14.30 17.36 -13.65
CA ILE A 158 -14.44 15.91 -13.51
C ILE A 158 -15.51 15.48 -12.52
N SER A 159 -15.95 16.37 -11.60
CA SER A 159 -16.88 16.04 -10.51
C SER A 159 -18.18 15.38 -10.93
N ASN A 160 -18.64 15.60 -12.16
CA ASN A 160 -19.87 15.02 -12.70
C ASN A 160 -19.63 13.83 -13.64
N LEU A 161 -18.37 13.44 -13.89
CA LEU A 161 -18.04 12.30 -14.73
C LEU A 161 -18.32 10.99 -14.00
N LYS A 162 -18.70 9.98 -14.77
CA LYS A 162 -19.02 8.66 -14.24
C LYS A 162 -17.97 7.65 -14.68
N PRO A 163 -17.27 6.99 -13.75
CA PRO A 163 -16.37 5.90 -14.06
C PRO A 163 -17.01 4.87 -14.99
N HIS A 164 -16.24 4.31 -15.91
CA HIS A 164 -16.62 3.38 -16.98
C HIS A 164 -17.53 3.94 -18.10
N GLN A 165 -18.32 4.99 -17.83
CA GLN A 165 -19.13 5.65 -18.88
C GLN A 165 -18.37 6.79 -19.55
N ASP A 166 -17.60 7.55 -18.78
CA ASP A 166 -16.91 8.76 -19.23
C ASP A 166 -15.37 8.58 -19.24
N ASP A 167 -14.85 7.34 -19.33
CA ASP A 167 -13.43 7.01 -19.24
C ASP A 167 -12.53 7.87 -20.15
N LEU A 168 -12.98 8.12 -21.38
CA LEU A 168 -12.22 8.97 -22.31
C LEU A 168 -12.09 10.42 -21.81
N GLN A 169 -13.19 10.96 -21.25
CA GLN A 169 -13.19 12.32 -20.71
C GLN A 169 -12.37 12.39 -19.41
N ILE A 170 -12.51 11.39 -18.52
CA ILE A 170 -11.70 11.25 -17.32
C ILE A 170 -10.22 11.28 -17.69
N LYS A 171 -9.83 10.43 -18.64
CA LYS A 171 -8.44 10.36 -19.11
C LYS A 171 -7.95 11.69 -19.67
N GLN A 172 -8.70 12.31 -20.58
CA GLN A 172 -8.31 13.57 -21.21
C GLN A 172 -8.14 14.71 -20.20
N ARG A 173 -9.05 14.83 -19.21
CA ARG A 173 -8.99 15.88 -18.18
C ARG A 173 -7.84 15.67 -17.23
N LEU A 174 -7.64 14.45 -16.74
CA LEU A 174 -6.59 14.12 -15.79
C LEU A 174 -5.22 14.03 -16.46
N ASP A 175 -5.12 13.57 -17.71
CA ASP A 175 -3.86 13.67 -18.48
C ASP A 175 -3.41 15.12 -18.61
N LYS A 176 -4.35 16.04 -18.89
CA LYS A 176 -4.06 17.48 -18.96
C LYS A 176 -3.59 18.04 -17.62
N LEU A 177 -4.18 17.58 -16.52
CA LEU A 177 -3.77 18.03 -15.20
C LEU A 177 -2.38 17.52 -14.80
N PHE A 178 -2.12 16.22 -15.00
CA PHE A 178 -0.93 15.57 -14.45
C PHE A 178 0.27 15.48 -15.42
N TRP A 179 0.01 15.45 -16.75
CA TRP A 179 1.05 15.10 -17.72
C TRP A 179 1.27 16.14 -18.82
N ASP A 180 0.49 17.23 -18.85
CA ASP A 180 0.66 18.27 -19.87
C ASP A 180 2.01 18.99 -19.71
N SER A 181 2.49 19.57 -20.81
CA SER A 181 3.87 20.01 -21.03
C SER A 181 4.40 21.08 -20.06
N GLU A 182 3.55 21.74 -19.32
CA GLU A 182 3.94 22.77 -18.35
C GLU A 182 4.48 22.24 -17.01
N LYS A 183 4.63 20.92 -16.85
CA LYS A 183 5.33 20.22 -15.74
C LYS A 183 5.01 20.68 -14.29
N GLU A 184 3.99 21.48 -14.08
CA GLU A 184 3.75 22.16 -12.81
C GLU A 184 3.30 21.22 -11.68
N LEU A 185 2.57 20.11 -12.01
CA LEU A 185 2.24 19.06 -11.05
C LEU A 185 3.13 17.82 -11.17
N ALA A 186 3.93 17.71 -12.25
CA ALA A 186 4.79 16.55 -12.45
C ALA A 186 5.82 16.36 -11.31
N TRP A 187 6.30 17.47 -10.70
CA TRP A 187 7.20 17.40 -9.58
C TRP A 187 6.53 16.73 -8.36
N LEU A 188 5.26 17.04 -8.09
CA LEU A 188 4.52 16.48 -6.95
C LEU A 188 4.36 14.96 -7.10
N LEU A 189 4.09 14.48 -8.33
CA LEU A 189 4.07 13.04 -8.62
C LEU A 189 5.46 12.40 -8.54
N GLN A 190 6.53 13.17 -8.79
CA GLN A 190 7.91 12.69 -8.66
C GLN A 190 8.37 12.66 -7.19
N GLU A 191 7.94 13.59 -6.37
CA GLU A 191 8.24 13.63 -4.93
C GLU A 191 7.45 12.59 -4.16
N THR A 192 6.15 12.45 -4.47
CA THR A 192 5.30 11.43 -3.85
C THR A 192 5.41 10.12 -4.62
N LYS A 193 6.27 9.22 -4.15
CA LYS A 193 6.45 7.88 -4.75
C LYS A 193 5.76 6.84 -3.88
N PRO A 194 4.52 6.45 -4.21
CA PRO A 194 3.79 5.45 -3.43
C PRO A 194 4.54 4.13 -3.36
N MET A 195 4.51 3.50 -2.20
CA MET A 195 5.21 2.24 -1.91
C MET A 195 4.40 1.04 -2.43
N GLY A 196 4.19 0.98 -3.76
CA GLY A 196 3.47 -0.09 -4.45
C GLY A 196 4.34 -0.86 -5.46
N GLY A 197 3.87 -1.97 -5.93
CA GLY A 197 4.47 -2.76 -7.01
C GLY A 197 5.96 -3.06 -6.82
N ARG A 198 6.79 -2.62 -7.78
CA ARG A 198 8.25 -2.82 -7.72
C ARG A 198 8.90 -2.20 -6.50
N ARG A 199 8.34 -1.09 -5.98
CA ARG A 199 8.91 -0.39 -4.82
C ARG A 199 8.77 -1.23 -3.54
N LYS A 200 7.66 -1.98 -3.35
CA LYS A 200 7.50 -2.95 -2.24
C LYS A 200 8.56 -4.06 -2.31
N LEU A 201 8.80 -4.62 -3.49
CA LEU A 201 9.85 -5.65 -3.66
C LEU A 201 11.25 -5.10 -3.36
N LEU A 202 11.57 -3.90 -3.81
CA LEU A 202 12.86 -3.26 -3.53
C LEU A 202 13.03 -2.97 -2.04
N ALA A 203 11.99 -2.45 -1.38
CA ALA A 203 11.99 -2.23 0.07
C ALA A 203 12.22 -3.54 0.83
N LEU A 204 11.51 -4.62 0.45
CA LEU A 204 11.70 -5.94 1.06
C LEU A 204 13.14 -6.46 0.89
N ARG A 205 13.72 -6.34 -0.30
CA ARG A 205 15.12 -6.73 -0.56
C ARG A 205 16.09 -5.93 0.30
N THR A 206 15.90 -4.62 0.42
CA THR A 206 16.73 -3.75 1.23
C THR A 206 16.66 -4.13 2.71
N LEU A 207 15.45 -4.39 3.22
CA LEU A 207 15.24 -4.87 4.58
C LEU A 207 15.91 -6.23 4.80
N ALA A 208 15.70 -7.19 3.91
CA ALA A 208 16.34 -8.51 4.01
C ALA A 208 17.88 -8.39 4.12
N LEU A 209 18.49 -7.59 3.26
CA LEU A 209 19.94 -7.35 3.27
C LEU A 209 20.42 -6.73 4.59
N SER A 210 19.65 -5.83 5.21
CA SER A 210 20.02 -5.22 6.50
C SER A 210 20.10 -6.25 7.65
N TYR A 211 19.37 -7.36 7.53
CA TYR A 211 19.43 -8.50 8.43
C TYR A 211 20.36 -9.63 7.94
N ARG A 212 21.08 -9.41 6.83
CA ARG A 212 21.91 -10.44 6.16
C ARG A 212 21.10 -11.66 5.70
N LEU A 213 19.85 -11.42 5.31
CA LEU A 213 18.91 -12.41 4.78
C LEU A 213 18.77 -12.24 3.26
N THR A 214 18.26 -13.28 2.63
CA THR A 214 17.84 -13.28 1.24
C THR A 214 16.34 -13.49 1.16
N LEU A 215 15.72 -13.32 -0.01
CA LEU A 215 14.28 -13.57 -0.16
C LEU A 215 13.87 -15.03 0.10
N THR A 216 14.82 -15.97 0.10
CA THR A 216 14.61 -17.37 0.50
C THR A 216 14.21 -17.52 1.97
N ASP A 217 14.65 -16.58 2.80
CA ASP A 217 14.49 -16.61 4.26
C ASP A 217 13.26 -15.81 4.74
N ILE A 218 12.49 -15.24 3.78
CA ILE A 218 11.44 -14.26 4.05
C ILE A 218 10.06 -14.88 3.95
N VAL A 219 9.17 -14.42 4.84
CA VAL A 219 7.72 -14.52 4.65
C VAL A 219 7.19 -13.14 4.23
N ALA A 220 6.36 -13.11 3.18
CA ALA A 220 5.64 -11.91 2.75
C ALA A 220 4.14 -12.19 2.71
N VAL A 221 3.33 -11.25 3.23
CA VAL A 221 1.86 -11.34 3.25
C VAL A 221 1.28 -10.10 2.57
N GLY A 222 0.41 -10.29 1.59
CA GLY A 222 -0.27 -9.22 0.85
C GLY A 222 -1.58 -9.72 0.26
N ASP A 223 -2.36 -8.83 -0.36
CA ASP A 223 -3.71 -9.15 -0.84
C ASP A 223 -4.05 -8.58 -2.21
N SER A 224 -3.27 -7.63 -2.73
CA SER A 224 -3.70 -6.80 -3.86
C SER A 224 -2.67 -6.69 -4.98
N ILE A 225 -3.05 -5.98 -6.05
CA ILE A 225 -2.17 -5.68 -7.18
C ILE A 225 -0.89 -4.94 -6.76
N THR A 226 -0.92 -4.20 -5.65
CA THR A 226 0.26 -3.48 -5.15
C THR A 226 1.33 -4.43 -4.59
N ASP A 227 0.95 -5.69 -4.25
CA ASP A 227 1.80 -6.69 -3.61
C ASP A 227 2.37 -7.72 -4.57
N TYR A 228 1.77 -7.87 -5.76
CA TYR A 228 2.05 -9.03 -6.63
C TYR A 228 3.54 -9.25 -6.90
N LEU A 229 4.32 -8.18 -7.13
CA LEU A 229 5.77 -8.30 -7.36
C LEU A 229 6.53 -8.69 -6.10
N MET A 230 6.10 -8.22 -4.92
CA MET A 230 6.67 -8.62 -3.64
C MET A 230 6.43 -10.12 -3.39
N LEU A 231 5.19 -10.57 -3.55
CA LEU A 231 4.80 -11.97 -3.40
C LEU A 231 5.52 -12.87 -4.40
N GLU A 232 5.53 -12.48 -5.69
CA GLU A 232 6.21 -13.21 -6.76
C GLU A 232 7.71 -13.32 -6.51
N GLY A 233 8.34 -12.22 -6.10
CA GLY A 233 9.79 -12.18 -5.83
C GLY A 233 10.19 -13.16 -4.73
N VAL A 234 9.41 -13.22 -3.64
CA VAL A 234 9.62 -14.17 -2.53
C VAL A 234 9.34 -15.61 -2.99
N ASN A 235 8.23 -15.83 -3.70
CA ASN A 235 7.87 -17.16 -4.22
C ASN A 235 8.97 -17.73 -5.15
N LYS A 236 9.41 -16.94 -6.14
CA LYS A 236 10.44 -17.36 -7.11
C LYS A 236 11.80 -17.60 -6.45
N ALA A 237 12.11 -16.86 -5.38
CA ALA A 237 13.34 -17.09 -4.62
C ALA A 237 13.31 -18.36 -3.77
N GLY A 238 12.15 -18.92 -3.47
CA GLY A 238 12.00 -20.08 -2.60
C GLY A 238 11.60 -19.75 -1.17
N GLY A 239 11.30 -18.49 -0.87
CA GLY A 239 10.68 -18.03 0.38
C GLY A 239 9.19 -18.40 0.47
N LEU A 240 8.51 -17.91 1.48
CA LEU A 240 7.07 -18.14 1.68
C LEU A 240 6.30 -16.84 1.41
N SER A 241 5.51 -16.77 0.35
CA SER A 241 4.59 -15.68 0.11
C SER A 241 3.15 -16.13 0.27
N ILE A 242 2.35 -15.33 0.96
CA ILE A 242 0.98 -15.67 1.34
C ILE A 242 0.03 -14.58 0.81
N ALA A 243 -0.91 -14.99 -0.01
CA ALA A 243 -2.02 -14.18 -0.47
C ALA A 243 -3.17 -14.30 0.55
N PHE A 244 -3.33 -13.30 1.44
CA PHE A 244 -4.34 -13.33 2.50
C PHE A 244 -5.58 -12.53 2.09
N ASN A 245 -6.74 -13.19 2.01
CA ASN A 245 -8.01 -12.61 1.52
C ASN A 245 -7.85 -11.87 0.19
N ALA A 246 -6.95 -12.36 -0.65
CA ALA A 246 -6.42 -11.63 -1.77
C ALA A 246 -7.33 -11.63 -3.00
N ASN A 247 -7.18 -10.61 -3.81
CA ASN A 247 -7.85 -10.49 -5.09
C ASN A 247 -7.14 -11.28 -6.21
N GLN A 248 -7.75 -11.32 -7.38
CA GLN A 248 -7.25 -12.05 -8.55
C GLN A 248 -5.85 -11.65 -9.02
N TYR A 249 -5.36 -10.46 -8.67
CA TYR A 249 -4.04 -9.96 -9.08
C TYR A 249 -2.91 -10.50 -8.20
N ALA A 250 -3.17 -10.72 -6.90
CA ALA A 250 -2.15 -11.23 -5.98
C ALA A 250 -2.09 -12.77 -5.93
N LEU A 251 -3.25 -13.44 -6.03
CA LEU A 251 -3.38 -14.90 -5.90
C LEU A 251 -2.38 -15.70 -6.75
N PRO A 252 -2.18 -15.43 -8.06
CA PRO A 252 -1.31 -16.25 -8.91
C PRO A 252 0.18 -16.16 -8.57
N HIS A 253 0.58 -15.15 -7.79
CA HIS A 253 1.98 -14.81 -7.52
C HIS A 253 2.47 -15.34 -6.18
N ALA A 254 1.57 -15.76 -5.30
CA ALA A 254 1.92 -16.26 -3.97
C ALA A 254 2.30 -17.75 -3.97
N THR A 255 3.01 -18.17 -2.93
CA THR A 255 3.30 -19.60 -2.67
C THR A 255 2.03 -20.33 -2.24
N MET A 256 1.19 -19.67 -1.46
CA MET A 256 -0.10 -20.17 -1.00
C MET A 256 -1.08 -19.01 -0.79
N SER A 257 -2.35 -19.35 -0.67
CA SER A 257 -3.41 -18.40 -0.28
C SER A 257 -4.14 -18.88 0.96
N LEU A 258 -4.64 -17.94 1.74
CA LEU A 258 -5.52 -18.20 2.88
C LEU A 258 -6.67 -17.20 2.87
N ALA A 259 -7.89 -17.70 2.90
CA ALA A 259 -9.09 -16.88 3.13
C ALA A 259 -9.59 -17.13 4.56
N SER A 260 -9.63 -16.10 5.38
CA SER A 260 -10.10 -16.19 6.76
C SER A 260 -10.59 -14.82 7.27
N THR A 261 -11.52 -14.85 8.22
CA THR A 261 -11.96 -13.67 8.98
C THR A 261 -11.01 -13.32 10.13
N ASN A 262 -10.02 -14.19 10.42
CA ASN A 262 -9.07 -14.03 11.50
C ASN A 262 -7.63 -14.25 10.99
N ILE A 263 -6.81 -13.21 10.96
CA ILE A 263 -5.43 -13.34 10.49
C ILE A 263 -4.53 -14.21 11.39
N PHE A 264 -4.94 -14.47 12.63
CA PHE A 264 -4.21 -15.41 13.49
C PHE A 264 -4.19 -16.84 12.96
N ASP A 265 -5.10 -17.18 12.02
CA ASP A 265 -5.10 -18.46 11.33
C ASP A 265 -3.85 -18.68 10.45
N LEU A 266 -3.04 -17.65 10.23
CA LEU A 266 -1.70 -17.79 9.65
C LEU A 266 -0.69 -18.45 10.61
N TRP A 267 -0.95 -18.43 11.93
CA TRP A 267 0.02 -18.89 12.91
C TRP A 267 0.52 -20.33 12.69
N PRO A 268 -0.32 -21.37 12.42
CA PRO A 268 0.17 -22.71 12.16
C PRO A 268 1.17 -22.79 11.01
N VAL A 269 0.92 -22.04 9.94
CA VAL A 269 1.78 -21.96 8.76
C VAL A 269 3.12 -21.30 9.10
N LEU A 270 3.08 -20.17 9.84
CA LEU A 270 4.27 -19.42 10.24
C LEU A 270 5.13 -20.19 11.23
N ASP A 271 4.51 -20.88 12.18
CA ASP A 271 5.20 -21.75 13.14
C ASP A 271 5.89 -22.93 12.42
N THR A 272 5.21 -23.56 11.47
CA THR A 272 5.77 -24.63 10.65
C THR A 272 6.93 -24.12 9.78
N TRP A 273 6.77 -22.93 9.14
CA TRP A 273 7.85 -22.31 8.38
C TRP A 273 9.10 -22.06 9.23
N SER A 274 8.94 -21.53 10.44
CA SER A 274 10.07 -21.24 11.32
C SER A 274 10.88 -22.46 11.73
N LYS A 275 10.27 -23.65 11.71
CA LYS A 275 10.87 -24.92 12.13
C LYS A 275 11.43 -25.73 10.97
N GLY A 276 10.76 -25.73 9.81
CA GLY A 276 11.08 -26.63 8.71
C GLY A 276 11.18 -25.97 7.34
N GLY A 277 10.96 -24.64 7.25
CA GLY A 277 10.99 -23.90 5.99
C GLY A 277 9.86 -24.28 5.03
N ARG A 278 10.06 -24.02 3.73
CA ARG A 278 9.02 -24.14 2.70
C ARG A 278 8.50 -25.58 2.53
N GLU A 279 9.36 -26.59 2.63
CA GLU A 279 8.94 -27.97 2.44
C GLU A 279 7.99 -28.44 3.55
N ALA A 280 8.28 -28.08 4.81
CA ALA A 280 7.37 -28.42 5.91
C ALA A 280 6.00 -27.72 5.75
N VAL A 281 5.97 -26.48 5.23
CA VAL A 281 4.70 -25.81 4.93
C VAL A 281 3.95 -26.53 3.81
N ARG A 282 4.63 -27.00 2.77
CA ARG A 282 4.00 -27.80 1.70
C ARG A 282 3.33 -29.07 2.23
N GLU A 283 4.00 -29.76 3.13
CA GLU A 283 3.44 -30.97 3.78
C GLU A 283 2.23 -30.64 4.66
N LEU A 284 2.22 -29.46 5.30
CA LEU A 284 1.10 -29.01 6.14
C LEU A 284 -0.17 -28.72 5.34
N ILE A 285 -0.04 -28.19 4.11
CA ILE A 285 -1.18 -27.74 3.29
C ILE A 285 -1.68 -28.79 2.29
N GLN A 286 -1.03 -29.94 2.18
CA GLN A 286 -1.48 -31.11 1.41
C GLN A 286 -2.48 -31.95 2.22
#